data_6dd373c0366eea191cf89457dad68fc6
#
_entry.id   6dd373c0366eea191cf89457dad68fc6
#
_cell.length_a   1.000
_cell.length_b   1.000
_cell.length_c   1.000
_cell.angle_alpha   90.00
_cell.angle_beta   90.00
_cell.angle_gamma   90.00
#
_symmetry.space_group_name_H-M   'P 1'
#
loop_
_entity.id
_entity.type
_entity.pdbx_description
1 polymer ?
#
loop_
_entity_poly.entity_id
_entity_poly.type
_entity_poly.pdbx_seq_one_letter_code
_entity_poly.pdbx_strand_id
1 'polypeptide(L)'
;MTVSNNKELLLEVNHLGVSFKIKNDKSLFFAKPQTLKAVKDVSFKLYAGETLGVVGESGCGKSTLARAIIGLVEASEGEILWLGKNLRKQSAKQWKDTRKDIQMIFQDPLASLNPRMNIGEIIAEPLKIYQPHLSAAEVKEKVQAMMLKVGLLPNLINRYPHEFSGGQCQRIGIARALIIEPKMIICDEPVSALDVSIQAQVVNLLKSLQKEMGLSLIFIAHDLAVVKHISDRVLVMYLGNAMELGSDEEVYNNTKHPYTKALMSAVPIPDPKLERNKSIELLEGDLPSPINPPSGCVFRTRCLKADENCAKQKPTFTSQNNSHFVACLKVL
;
A
#
# COMPACT_ATOMS: atom_id res chain seq x y z
N MET A 1 -16.15 -24.79 11.28
CA MET A 1 -15.77 -25.38 9.97
C MET A 1 -14.54 -24.64 9.50
N THR A 2 -13.36 -25.21 9.66
CA THR A 2 -12.08 -24.69 9.20
C THR A 2 -12.04 -24.81 7.68
N VAL A 3 -12.38 -23.74 6.98
CA VAL A 3 -12.11 -23.63 5.53
C VAL A 3 -10.61 -23.51 5.39
N SER A 4 -9.93 -24.60 5.08
CA SER A 4 -8.57 -24.63 4.59
C SER A 4 -8.56 -23.93 3.24
N ASN A 5 -8.44 -22.61 3.27
CA ASN A 5 -8.32 -21.79 2.07
C ASN A 5 -6.91 -22.02 1.50
N ASN A 6 -6.80 -22.97 0.57
CA ASN A 6 -5.61 -23.22 -0.24
C ASN A 6 -5.51 -22.11 -1.32
N LYS A 7 -5.51 -20.82 -0.89
CA LYS A 7 -5.36 -19.68 -1.80
C LYS A 7 -3.94 -19.69 -2.37
N GLU A 8 -3.81 -19.50 -3.68
CA GLU A 8 -2.52 -19.38 -4.36
C GLU A 8 -1.71 -18.23 -3.77
N LEU A 9 -0.43 -18.47 -3.44
CA LEU A 9 0.51 -17.44 -3.00
C LEU A 9 1.01 -16.67 -4.22
N LEU A 10 0.65 -15.39 -4.32
CA LEU A 10 1.07 -14.53 -5.43
C LEU A 10 2.37 -13.78 -5.13
N LEU A 11 2.42 -13.11 -3.98
CA LEU A 11 3.57 -12.30 -3.59
C LEU A 11 4.09 -12.74 -2.22
N GLU A 12 5.41 -12.92 -2.13
CA GLU A 12 6.10 -13.14 -0.87
C GLU A 12 7.24 -12.11 -0.75
N VAL A 13 7.22 -11.35 0.32
CA VAL A 13 8.24 -10.36 0.66
C VAL A 13 8.98 -10.88 1.89
N ASN A 14 10.30 -11.05 1.76
CA ASN A 14 11.14 -11.63 2.80
C ASN A 14 12.25 -10.64 3.18
N HIS A 15 12.26 -10.19 4.43
CA HIS A 15 13.30 -9.34 5.04
C HIS A 15 13.65 -8.12 4.18
N LEU A 16 12.63 -7.47 3.57
CA LEU A 16 12.84 -6.38 2.65
C LEU A 16 13.37 -5.14 3.36
N GLY A 17 14.49 -4.60 2.85
CA GLY A 17 15.06 -3.33 3.24
C GLY A 17 15.23 -2.38 2.08
N VAL A 18 14.95 -1.08 2.31
CA VAL A 18 15.18 0.00 1.34
C VAL A 18 15.91 1.14 2.03
N SER A 19 17.05 1.53 1.47
CA SER A 19 17.92 2.56 2.02
C SER A 19 18.29 3.61 0.99
N PHE A 20 18.26 4.88 1.38
CA PHE A 20 18.67 6.02 0.55
C PHE A 20 19.90 6.70 1.13
N LYS A 21 20.84 7.06 0.27
CA LYS A 21 21.99 7.91 0.64
C LYS A 21 21.56 9.38 0.55
N ILE A 22 21.61 10.09 1.67
CA ILE A 22 21.27 11.52 1.76
C ILE A 22 22.57 12.31 1.87
N LYS A 23 22.76 13.28 0.96
CA LYS A 23 23.85 14.25 1.07
C LYS A 23 23.51 15.26 2.18
N ASN A 24 24.48 15.58 3.01
CA ASN A 24 24.30 16.56 4.08
C ASN A 24 24.63 17.97 3.53
N ASP A 25 23.60 18.75 3.19
CA ASP A 25 23.77 20.11 2.60
C ASP A 25 24.41 21.13 3.55
N LYS A 26 24.58 20.81 4.84
CA LYS A 26 25.11 21.74 5.87
C LYS A 26 26.58 21.55 6.18
N SER A 27 27.31 20.68 5.51
CA SER A 27 28.72 20.44 5.84
C SER A 27 29.60 20.56 4.62
N LEU A 28 30.72 21.30 4.86
CA LEU A 28 31.89 21.38 4.00
C LEU A 28 32.25 20.03 3.35
N PHE A 29 32.92 20.07 2.24
CA PHE A 29 33.32 19.04 1.25
C PHE A 29 33.67 17.61 1.73
N PHE A 30 33.68 17.33 3.05
CA PHE A 30 34.09 16.03 3.63
C PHE A 30 33.09 15.28 4.48
N ALA A 31 31.80 15.68 4.52
CA ALA A 31 30.83 14.96 5.33
C ALA A 31 30.41 13.64 4.69
N LYS A 32 30.49 12.56 5.46
CA LYS A 32 30.00 11.24 5.04
C LYS A 32 28.49 11.31 4.77
N PRO A 33 28.00 10.71 3.65
CA PRO A 33 26.58 10.65 3.38
C PRO A 33 25.84 9.89 4.50
N GLN A 34 24.72 10.44 4.95
CA GLN A 34 23.84 9.75 5.89
C GLN A 34 22.98 8.73 5.15
N THR A 35 22.64 7.63 5.81
CA THR A 35 21.78 6.59 5.24
C THR A 35 20.41 6.65 5.90
N LEU A 36 19.39 6.94 5.12
CA LEU A 36 17.99 6.82 5.52
C LEU A 36 17.52 5.39 5.20
N LYS A 37 17.22 4.60 6.22
CA LYS A 37 16.57 3.30 6.06
C LYS A 37 15.05 3.49 6.06
N ALA A 38 14.45 3.59 4.90
CA ALA A 38 13.01 3.85 4.74
C ALA A 38 12.15 2.60 4.95
N VAL A 39 12.68 1.40 4.64
CA VAL A 39 12.08 0.10 4.96
C VAL A 39 13.14 -0.76 5.62
N LYS A 40 12.76 -1.49 6.68
CA LYS A 40 13.70 -2.24 7.52
C LYS A 40 13.10 -3.59 7.88
N ASP A 41 13.59 -4.65 7.22
CA ASP A 41 13.28 -6.04 7.60
C ASP A 41 11.77 -6.35 7.56
N VAL A 42 11.07 -5.90 6.49
CA VAL A 42 9.63 -6.13 6.34
C VAL A 42 9.39 -7.45 5.62
N SER A 43 8.55 -8.30 6.22
CA SER A 43 8.17 -9.60 5.66
C SER A 43 6.65 -9.78 5.71
N PHE A 44 6.06 -10.22 4.59
CA PHE A 44 4.64 -10.58 4.50
C PHE A 44 4.37 -11.40 3.23
N LYS A 45 3.16 -11.98 3.18
CA LYS A 45 2.65 -12.73 2.02
C LYS A 45 1.32 -12.13 1.56
N LEU A 46 1.04 -12.21 0.26
CA LEU A 46 -0.25 -11.84 -0.34
C LEU A 46 -0.75 -13.02 -1.18
N TYR A 47 -2.00 -13.37 -0.97
CA TYR A 47 -2.67 -14.49 -1.64
C TYR A 47 -3.63 -14.00 -2.72
N ALA A 48 -3.97 -14.90 -3.67
CA ALA A 48 -4.92 -14.60 -4.75
C ALA A 48 -6.28 -14.15 -4.21
N GLY A 49 -6.81 -13.05 -4.75
CA GLY A 49 -8.07 -12.44 -4.35
C GLY A 49 -8.08 -11.80 -2.97
N GLU A 50 -6.91 -11.62 -2.33
CA GLU A 50 -6.75 -10.98 -1.02
C GLU A 50 -6.50 -9.47 -1.16
N THR A 51 -7.03 -8.68 -0.23
CA THR A 51 -6.63 -7.30 0.01
C THR A 51 -5.79 -7.19 1.27
N LEU A 52 -4.51 -6.82 1.13
CA LEU A 52 -3.63 -6.45 2.24
C LEU A 52 -3.64 -4.93 2.41
N GLY A 53 -4.22 -4.45 3.52
CA GLY A 53 -4.11 -3.06 3.93
C GLY A 53 -2.72 -2.77 4.50
N VAL A 54 -2.13 -1.63 4.16
CA VAL A 54 -0.86 -1.17 4.75
C VAL A 54 -1.08 0.20 5.37
N VAL A 55 -0.93 0.28 6.69
CA VAL A 55 -1.24 1.48 7.48
C VAL A 55 -0.04 1.92 8.33
N GLY A 56 -0.10 3.16 8.80
CA GLY A 56 0.89 3.78 9.68
C GLY A 56 1.02 5.27 9.42
N GLU A 57 1.72 5.98 10.29
CA GLU A 57 1.91 7.44 10.19
C GLU A 57 2.58 7.84 8.88
N SER A 58 2.37 9.11 8.46
CA SER A 58 3.02 9.66 7.26
C SER A 58 4.54 9.54 7.38
N GLY A 59 5.21 9.18 6.27
CA GLY A 59 6.67 8.99 6.25
C GLY A 59 7.18 7.68 6.88
N CYS A 60 6.32 6.75 7.33
CA CYS A 60 6.77 5.47 7.91
C CYS A 60 7.28 4.44 6.90
N GLY A 61 7.27 4.75 5.58
CA GLY A 61 7.86 3.89 4.54
C GLY A 61 6.87 3.13 3.64
N LYS A 62 5.55 3.31 3.79
CA LYS A 62 4.50 2.59 3.02
C LYS A 62 4.67 2.72 1.50
N SER A 63 4.73 3.94 0.99
CA SER A 63 4.90 4.19 -0.46
C SER A 63 6.27 3.71 -0.97
N THR A 64 7.31 3.75 -0.12
CA THR A 64 8.63 3.20 -0.46
C THR A 64 8.56 1.69 -0.60
N LEU A 65 7.87 0.99 0.32
CA LEU A 65 7.60 -0.45 0.24
C LEU A 65 6.88 -0.80 -1.07
N ALA A 66 5.79 -0.09 -1.39
CA ALA A 66 5.02 -0.28 -2.63
C ALA A 66 5.90 -0.13 -3.88
N ARG A 67 6.67 0.95 -3.95
CA ARG A 67 7.55 1.24 -5.10
C ARG A 67 8.70 0.25 -5.22
N ALA A 68 9.19 -0.31 -4.12
CA ALA A 68 10.19 -1.37 -4.15
C ALA A 68 9.63 -2.68 -4.70
N ILE A 69 8.38 -3.03 -4.35
CA ILE A 69 7.72 -4.25 -4.86
C ILE A 69 7.61 -4.25 -6.38
N ILE A 70 7.29 -3.10 -7.00
CA ILE A 70 7.17 -3.00 -8.47
C ILE A 70 8.48 -2.59 -9.17
N GLY A 71 9.58 -2.51 -8.42
CA GLY A 71 10.90 -2.18 -8.97
C GLY A 71 11.04 -0.73 -9.46
N LEU A 72 10.27 0.23 -8.90
CA LEU A 72 10.47 1.68 -9.10
C LEU A 72 11.54 2.23 -8.17
N VAL A 73 11.79 1.56 -7.05
CA VAL A 73 12.86 1.83 -6.10
C VAL A 73 13.62 0.54 -5.89
N GLU A 74 14.96 0.61 -5.91
CA GLU A 74 15.81 -0.56 -5.68
C GLU A 74 15.79 -0.95 -4.20
N ALA A 75 15.50 -2.23 -3.93
CA ALA A 75 15.61 -2.78 -2.59
C ALA A 75 17.08 -3.03 -2.24
N SER A 76 17.52 -2.56 -1.06
CA SER A 76 18.88 -2.74 -0.56
C SER A 76 19.12 -4.17 -0.05
N GLU A 77 18.12 -4.77 0.60
CA GLU A 77 18.20 -6.06 1.30
C GLU A 77 16.92 -6.86 1.05
N GLY A 78 16.97 -8.17 1.34
CA GLY A 78 15.80 -9.07 1.28
C GLY A 78 15.45 -9.55 -0.11
N GLU A 79 14.29 -10.18 -0.23
CA GLU A 79 13.78 -10.77 -1.46
C GLU A 79 12.31 -10.40 -1.70
N ILE A 80 11.93 -10.30 -2.96
CA ILE A 80 10.55 -10.13 -3.43
C ILE A 80 10.27 -11.25 -4.42
N LEU A 81 9.40 -12.17 -4.04
CA LEU A 81 9.03 -13.31 -4.89
C LEU A 81 7.62 -13.09 -5.45
N TRP A 82 7.51 -13.04 -6.77
CA TRP A 82 6.25 -13.01 -7.50
C TRP A 82 6.03 -14.36 -8.17
N LEU A 83 4.97 -15.07 -7.80
CA LEU A 83 4.70 -16.44 -8.26
C LEU A 83 5.95 -17.34 -8.14
N GLY A 84 6.66 -17.23 -7.00
CA GLY A 84 7.89 -17.97 -6.70
C GLY A 84 9.15 -17.47 -7.40
N LYS A 85 9.07 -16.44 -8.27
CA LYS A 85 10.24 -15.87 -8.99
C LYS A 85 10.74 -14.60 -8.30
N ASN A 86 12.04 -14.55 -8.00
CA ASN A 86 12.65 -13.39 -7.34
C ASN A 86 12.75 -12.21 -8.30
N LEU A 87 11.99 -11.14 -8.00
CA LEU A 87 11.91 -9.94 -8.84
C LEU A 87 13.24 -9.17 -8.89
N ARG A 88 14.03 -9.18 -7.82
CA ARG A 88 15.32 -8.49 -7.76
C ARG A 88 16.38 -9.07 -8.70
N LYS A 89 16.21 -10.32 -9.15
CA LYS A 89 17.11 -11.02 -10.06
C LYS A 89 16.63 -10.96 -11.53
N GLN A 90 15.53 -10.25 -11.80
CA GLN A 90 14.95 -10.19 -13.14
C GLN A 90 15.70 -9.23 -14.07
N SER A 91 15.83 -9.65 -15.34
CA SER A 91 16.24 -8.77 -16.46
C SER A 91 15.13 -7.75 -16.80
N ALA A 92 15.48 -6.70 -17.56
CA ALA A 92 14.51 -5.71 -18.02
C ALA A 92 13.34 -6.32 -18.82
N LYS A 93 13.60 -7.38 -19.61
CA LYS A 93 12.57 -8.11 -20.36
C LYS A 93 11.60 -8.83 -19.41
N GLN A 94 12.12 -9.53 -18.41
CA GLN A 94 11.30 -10.22 -17.40
C GLN A 94 10.47 -9.23 -16.56
N TRP A 95 11.04 -8.06 -16.24
CA TRP A 95 10.30 -6.98 -15.57
C TRP A 95 9.13 -6.47 -16.40
N LYS A 96 9.30 -6.37 -17.73
CA LYS A 96 8.19 -5.98 -18.63
C LYS A 96 7.02 -6.97 -18.49
N ASP A 97 7.31 -8.28 -18.50
CA ASP A 97 6.29 -9.33 -18.34
C ASP A 97 5.64 -9.28 -16.95
N THR A 98 6.43 -9.09 -15.88
CA THR A 98 5.91 -8.97 -14.51
C THR A 98 5.01 -7.74 -14.35
N ARG A 99 5.36 -6.60 -14.96
CA ARG A 99 4.55 -5.37 -14.90
C ARG A 99 3.21 -5.48 -15.62
N LYS A 100 3.02 -6.46 -16.49
CA LYS A 100 1.69 -6.78 -17.01
C LYS A 100 0.79 -7.32 -15.90
N ASP A 101 1.33 -8.16 -15.03
CA ASP A 101 0.58 -8.80 -13.94
C ASP A 101 0.41 -7.92 -12.71
N ILE A 102 1.33 -6.96 -12.50
CA ILE A 102 1.36 -6.06 -11.33
C ILE A 102 1.25 -4.62 -11.79
N GLN A 103 0.16 -3.95 -11.44
CA GLN A 103 -0.08 -2.55 -11.76
C GLN A 103 -0.11 -1.67 -10.51
N MET A 104 0.02 -0.35 -10.69
CA MET A 104 -0.03 0.61 -9.58
C MET A 104 -0.99 1.76 -9.88
N ILE A 105 -1.78 2.12 -8.87
CA ILE A 105 -2.56 3.35 -8.81
C ILE A 105 -1.82 4.30 -7.87
N PHE A 106 -1.48 5.49 -8.39
CA PHE A 106 -0.67 6.48 -7.67
C PHE A 106 -1.52 7.42 -6.82
N GLN A 107 -0.89 8.05 -5.83
CA GLN A 107 -1.51 8.94 -4.84
C GLN A 107 -2.14 10.20 -5.46
N ASP A 108 -1.49 10.82 -6.43
CA ASP A 108 -2.01 12.00 -7.13
C ASP A 108 -2.60 11.59 -8.49
N PRO A 109 -3.94 11.59 -8.62
CA PRO A 109 -4.58 11.19 -9.87
C PRO A 109 -4.23 12.11 -11.04
N LEU A 110 -4.14 13.43 -10.83
CA LEU A 110 -3.84 14.39 -11.90
C LEU A 110 -2.37 14.29 -12.34
N ALA A 111 -1.43 14.27 -11.39
CA ALA A 111 0.00 14.13 -11.70
C ALA A 111 0.33 12.80 -12.36
N SER A 112 -0.49 11.77 -12.17
CA SER A 112 -0.30 10.45 -12.78
C SER A 112 -0.75 10.36 -14.23
N LEU A 113 -1.53 11.32 -14.73
CA LEU A 113 -2.07 11.35 -16.09
C LEU A 113 -1.29 12.35 -16.96
N ASN A 114 -0.97 11.96 -18.19
CA ASN A 114 -0.33 12.88 -19.12
C ASN A 114 -1.34 13.94 -19.60
N PRO A 115 -1.16 15.24 -19.26
CA PRO A 115 -2.14 16.29 -19.59
C PRO A 115 -2.24 16.59 -21.10
N ARG A 116 -1.32 16.07 -21.91
CA ARG A 116 -1.30 16.25 -23.39
C ARG A 116 -2.03 15.14 -24.14
N MET A 117 -2.49 14.11 -23.43
CA MET A 117 -3.22 12.98 -24.01
C MET A 117 -4.69 13.06 -23.60
N ASN A 118 -5.60 12.68 -24.50
CA ASN A 118 -6.99 12.46 -24.11
C ASN A 118 -7.15 11.19 -23.28
N ILE A 119 -8.28 11.05 -22.57
CA ILE A 119 -8.44 9.93 -21.64
C ILE A 119 -8.48 8.57 -22.33
N GLY A 120 -8.98 8.51 -23.56
CA GLY A 120 -8.94 7.28 -24.36
C GLY A 120 -7.52 6.82 -24.65
N GLU A 121 -6.62 7.75 -24.99
CA GLU A 121 -5.21 7.47 -25.21
C GLU A 121 -4.49 7.03 -23.92
N ILE A 122 -4.79 7.68 -22.78
CA ILE A 122 -4.23 7.34 -21.47
C ILE A 122 -4.64 5.93 -21.05
N ILE A 123 -5.92 5.59 -21.18
CA ILE A 123 -6.42 4.26 -20.81
C ILE A 123 -5.86 3.20 -21.79
N ALA A 124 -5.72 3.52 -23.09
CA ALA A 124 -5.22 2.62 -24.09
C ALA A 124 -3.70 2.38 -24.02
N GLU A 125 -2.92 3.22 -23.33
CA GLU A 125 -1.46 3.15 -23.32
C GLU A 125 -0.91 1.77 -22.96
N PRO A 126 -1.39 1.08 -21.89
CA PRO A 126 -0.94 -0.27 -21.59
C PRO A 126 -1.26 -1.29 -22.68
N LEU A 127 -2.40 -1.17 -23.39
CA LEU A 127 -2.73 -2.07 -24.51
C LEU A 127 -1.72 -1.95 -25.65
N LYS A 128 -1.29 -0.73 -26.00
CA LYS A 128 -0.28 -0.49 -27.02
C LYS A 128 1.06 -1.17 -26.70
N ILE A 129 1.40 -1.25 -25.41
CA ILE A 129 2.66 -1.85 -24.92
C ILE A 129 2.60 -3.38 -24.87
N TYR A 130 1.49 -3.92 -24.35
CA TYR A 130 1.35 -5.34 -24.02
C TYR A 130 0.53 -6.15 -25.03
N GLN A 131 -0.31 -5.49 -25.83
CA GLN A 131 -1.18 -6.10 -26.85
C GLN A 131 -1.09 -5.34 -28.20
N PRO A 132 0.12 -5.14 -28.77
CA PRO A 132 0.34 -4.29 -29.97
C PRO A 132 -0.31 -4.85 -31.23
N HIS A 133 -0.84 -6.06 -31.20
CA HIS A 133 -1.55 -6.72 -32.31
C HIS A 133 -3.00 -6.27 -32.44
N LEU A 134 -3.56 -5.56 -31.45
CA LEU A 134 -4.94 -5.07 -31.50
C LEU A 134 -5.09 -3.94 -32.51
N SER A 135 -6.16 -4.01 -33.30
CA SER A 135 -6.58 -2.93 -34.19
C SER A 135 -7.08 -1.70 -33.40
N ALA A 136 -7.09 -0.54 -34.03
CA ALA A 136 -7.60 0.68 -33.42
C ALA A 136 -9.08 0.56 -32.97
N ALA A 137 -9.89 -0.21 -33.70
CA ALA A 137 -11.29 -0.46 -33.36
C ALA A 137 -11.41 -1.32 -32.08
N GLU A 138 -10.66 -2.42 -31.98
CA GLU A 138 -10.63 -3.28 -30.78
C GLU A 138 -10.11 -2.53 -29.54
N VAL A 139 -9.06 -1.70 -29.69
CA VAL A 139 -8.55 -0.85 -28.62
C VAL A 139 -9.64 0.10 -28.14
N LYS A 140 -10.35 0.79 -29.05
CA LYS A 140 -11.43 1.71 -28.72
C LYS A 140 -12.57 1.01 -27.96
N GLU A 141 -12.98 -0.17 -28.43
CA GLU A 141 -14.02 -0.98 -27.79
C GLU A 141 -13.63 -1.37 -26.36
N LYS A 142 -12.42 -1.90 -26.15
CA LYS A 142 -11.87 -2.23 -24.83
C LYS A 142 -11.84 -1.02 -23.88
N VAL A 143 -11.38 0.14 -24.39
CA VAL A 143 -11.33 1.38 -23.62
C VAL A 143 -12.74 1.81 -23.21
N GLN A 144 -13.70 1.82 -24.12
CA GLN A 144 -15.09 2.20 -23.82
C GLN A 144 -15.74 1.24 -22.82
N ALA A 145 -15.51 -0.06 -22.94
CA ALA A 145 -15.98 -1.06 -21.98
C ALA A 145 -15.35 -0.84 -20.58
N MET A 146 -14.04 -0.55 -20.50
CA MET A 146 -13.37 -0.25 -19.24
C MET A 146 -13.86 1.05 -18.63
N MET A 147 -14.10 2.10 -19.44
CA MET A 147 -14.71 3.36 -18.96
C MET A 147 -16.05 3.10 -18.29
N LEU A 148 -16.92 2.29 -18.88
CA LEU A 148 -18.22 1.90 -18.26
C LEU A 148 -18.00 1.16 -16.94
N LYS A 149 -17.06 0.22 -16.87
CA LYS A 149 -16.76 -0.53 -15.63
C LYS A 149 -16.35 0.38 -14.48
N VAL A 150 -15.61 1.45 -14.75
CA VAL A 150 -15.21 2.42 -13.71
C VAL A 150 -16.22 3.56 -13.51
N GLY A 151 -17.38 3.50 -14.19
CA GLY A 151 -18.44 4.51 -14.07
C GLY A 151 -18.14 5.83 -14.78
N LEU A 152 -17.42 5.79 -15.90
CA LEU A 152 -17.18 6.91 -16.81
C LEU A 152 -18.01 6.72 -18.08
N LEU A 153 -18.53 7.84 -18.63
CA LEU A 153 -19.31 7.81 -19.87
C LEU A 153 -18.38 7.64 -21.09
N PRO A 154 -18.62 6.64 -21.98
CA PRO A 154 -17.76 6.36 -23.13
C PRO A 154 -17.66 7.51 -24.15
N ASN A 155 -18.67 8.40 -24.24
CA ASN A 155 -18.64 9.57 -25.11
C ASN A 155 -17.60 10.63 -24.70
N LEU A 156 -17.06 10.54 -23.47
CA LEU A 156 -16.03 11.44 -22.96
C LEU A 156 -14.59 11.00 -23.37
N ILE A 157 -14.45 9.93 -24.15
CA ILE A 157 -13.16 9.30 -24.53
C ILE A 157 -12.14 10.29 -25.11
N ASN A 158 -12.59 11.34 -25.83
CA ASN A 158 -11.75 12.35 -26.48
C ASN A 158 -11.43 13.57 -25.57
N ARG A 159 -11.95 13.61 -24.35
CA ARG A 159 -11.70 14.68 -23.39
C ARG A 159 -10.33 14.58 -22.75
N TYR A 160 -9.81 15.68 -22.22
CA TYR A 160 -8.51 15.77 -21.56
C TYR A 160 -8.64 15.75 -20.03
N PRO A 161 -7.60 15.32 -19.27
CA PRO A 161 -7.66 15.21 -17.80
C PRO A 161 -8.13 16.47 -17.08
N HIS A 162 -7.76 17.65 -17.54
CA HIS A 162 -8.13 18.93 -16.92
C HIS A 162 -9.63 19.28 -17.02
N GLU A 163 -10.40 18.54 -17.83
CA GLU A 163 -11.86 18.69 -17.97
C GLU A 163 -12.64 17.80 -16.97
N PHE A 164 -11.94 17.06 -16.09
CA PHE A 164 -12.53 16.10 -15.15
C PHE A 164 -12.28 16.50 -13.70
N SER A 165 -13.19 16.09 -12.81
CA SER A 165 -12.98 16.21 -11.36
C SER A 165 -11.88 15.26 -10.87
N GLY A 166 -11.31 15.51 -9.68
CA GLY A 166 -10.30 14.64 -9.07
C GLY A 166 -10.75 13.17 -8.95
N GLY A 167 -12.01 12.93 -8.55
CA GLY A 167 -12.57 11.59 -8.48
C GLY A 167 -12.74 10.92 -9.85
N GLN A 168 -13.04 11.67 -10.90
CA GLN A 168 -13.08 11.15 -12.26
C GLN A 168 -11.67 10.86 -12.79
N CYS A 169 -10.69 11.71 -12.50
CA CYS A 169 -9.27 11.43 -12.82
C CYS A 169 -8.77 10.16 -12.12
N GLN A 170 -9.19 9.94 -10.86
CA GLN A 170 -8.89 8.69 -10.16
C GLN A 170 -9.48 7.48 -10.88
N ARG A 171 -10.72 7.55 -11.33
CA ARG A 171 -11.36 6.48 -12.12
C ARG A 171 -10.65 6.22 -13.45
N ILE A 172 -10.11 7.26 -14.10
CA ILE A 172 -9.26 7.13 -15.30
C ILE A 172 -7.96 6.37 -14.97
N GLY A 173 -7.31 6.72 -13.85
CA GLY A 173 -6.12 6.02 -13.37
C GLY A 173 -6.38 4.54 -13.04
N ILE A 174 -7.54 4.24 -12.43
CA ILE A 174 -8.01 2.87 -12.17
C ILE A 174 -8.25 2.14 -13.51
N ALA A 175 -8.96 2.75 -14.46
CA ALA A 175 -9.20 2.16 -15.78
C ALA A 175 -7.90 1.83 -16.52
N ARG A 176 -6.91 2.74 -16.48
CA ARG A 176 -5.58 2.52 -17.07
C ARG A 176 -4.87 1.32 -16.44
N ALA A 177 -4.92 1.18 -15.13
CA ALA A 177 -4.30 0.06 -14.43
C ALA A 177 -4.98 -1.28 -14.75
N LEU A 178 -6.31 -1.27 -14.95
CA LEU A 178 -7.11 -2.49 -15.13
C LEU A 178 -7.24 -2.97 -16.58
N ILE A 179 -6.98 -2.10 -17.58
CA ILE A 179 -7.26 -2.41 -19.00
C ILE A 179 -6.53 -3.64 -19.52
N ILE A 180 -5.40 -4.02 -18.90
CA ILE A 180 -4.62 -5.21 -19.24
C ILE A 180 -4.91 -6.41 -18.36
N GLU A 181 -5.93 -6.33 -17.49
CA GLU A 181 -6.37 -7.38 -16.59
C GLU A 181 -5.24 -7.95 -15.73
N PRO A 182 -4.62 -7.11 -14.86
CA PRO A 182 -3.53 -7.55 -13.99
C PRO A 182 -4.03 -8.52 -12.91
N LYS A 183 -3.11 -9.29 -12.31
CA LYS A 183 -3.42 -10.17 -11.16
C LYS A 183 -3.39 -9.41 -9.82
N MET A 184 -2.58 -8.35 -9.74
CA MET A 184 -2.40 -7.56 -8.53
C MET A 184 -2.34 -6.07 -8.85
N ILE A 185 -2.96 -5.26 -7.98
CA ILE A 185 -2.83 -3.80 -8.01
C ILE A 185 -2.32 -3.30 -6.67
N ILE A 186 -1.32 -2.41 -6.72
CA ILE A 186 -0.89 -1.64 -5.56
C ILE A 186 -1.55 -0.27 -5.64
N CYS A 187 -2.36 0.06 -4.64
CA CYS A 187 -3.05 1.34 -4.49
C CYS A 187 -2.27 2.18 -3.47
N ASP A 188 -1.45 3.14 -3.92
CA ASP A 188 -0.68 4.03 -3.05
C ASP A 188 -1.51 5.28 -2.73
N GLU A 189 -2.18 5.29 -1.57
CA GLU A 189 -3.09 6.34 -1.09
C GLU A 189 -4.12 6.81 -2.15
N PRO A 190 -4.89 5.89 -2.76
CA PRO A 190 -5.69 6.19 -3.95
C PRO A 190 -6.86 7.14 -3.70
N VAL A 191 -7.11 7.54 -2.46
CA VAL A 191 -8.26 8.38 -2.07
C VAL A 191 -7.87 9.61 -1.24
N SER A 192 -6.59 9.79 -0.91
CA SER A 192 -6.13 10.83 0.03
C SER A 192 -6.41 12.27 -0.42
N ALA A 193 -6.49 12.51 -1.73
CA ALA A 193 -6.76 13.84 -2.33
C ALA A 193 -8.26 14.08 -2.67
N LEU A 194 -9.16 13.21 -2.21
CA LEU A 194 -10.57 13.24 -2.58
C LEU A 194 -11.46 13.57 -1.38
N ASP A 195 -12.62 14.18 -1.64
CA ASP A 195 -13.67 14.39 -0.63
C ASP A 195 -14.21 13.05 -0.09
N VAL A 196 -14.64 13.03 1.17
CA VAL A 196 -15.09 11.81 1.88
C VAL A 196 -16.14 11.00 1.11
N SER A 197 -17.11 11.68 0.47
CA SER A 197 -18.15 11.02 -0.32
C SER A 197 -17.58 10.35 -1.58
N ILE A 198 -16.61 10.96 -2.22
CA ILE A 198 -15.93 10.43 -3.41
C ILE A 198 -14.96 9.31 -3.00
N GLN A 199 -14.28 9.44 -1.86
CA GLN A 199 -13.46 8.36 -1.29
C GLN A 199 -14.25 7.05 -1.17
N ALA A 200 -15.44 7.11 -0.54
CA ALA A 200 -16.30 5.93 -0.37
C ALA A 200 -16.70 5.30 -1.71
N GLN A 201 -17.00 6.11 -2.72
CA GLN A 201 -17.33 5.62 -4.06
C GLN A 201 -16.15 4.92 -4.73
N VAL A 202 -14.93 5.47 -4.64
CA VAL A 202 -13.72 4.87 -5.21
C VAL A 202 -13.35 3.57 -4.50
N VAL A 203 -13.46 3.52 -3.17
CA VAL A 203 -13.19 2.31 -2.38
C VAL A 203 -14.19 1.20 -2.73
N ASN A 204 -15.48 1.52 -2.81
CA ASN A 204 -16.51 0.55 -3.19
C ASN A 204 -16.32 0.07 -4.64
N LEU A 205 -15.91 0.96 -5.56
CA LEU A 205 -15.56 0.59 -6.93
C LEU A 205 -14.39 -0.42 -6.95
N LEU A 206 -13.29 -0.14 -6.23
CA LEU A 206 -12.15 -1.06 -6.15
C LEU A 206 -12.53 -2.40 -5.57
N LYS A 207 -13.37 -2.43 -4.53
CA LYS A 207 -13.87 -3.66 -3.90
C LYS A 207 -14.77 -4.48 -4.85
N SER A 208 -15.60 -3.81 -5.65
CA SER A 208 -16.43 -4.46 -6.68
C SER A 208 -15.56 -5.06 -7.79
N LEU A 209 -14.60 -4.28 -8.31
CA LEU A 209 -13.68 -4.72 -9.36
C LEU A 209 -12.76 -5.86 -8.88
N GLN A 210 -12.33 -5.83 -7.61
CA GLN A 210 -11.57 -6.92 -6.99
C GLN A 210 -12.34 -8.24 -7.07
N LYS A 211 -13.63 -8.23 -6.68
CA LYS A 211 -14.47 -9.43 -6.72
C LYS A 211 -14.77 -9.89 -8.15
N GLU A 212 -15.11 -8.94 -9.04
CA GLU A 212 -15.49 -9.24 -10.42
C GLU A 212 -14.31 -9.84 -11.22
N MET A 213 -13.11 -9.28 -11.03
CA MET A 213 -11.92 -9.63 -11.81
C MET A 213 -10.98 -10.60 -11.08
N GLY A 214 -11.28 -11.00 -9.84
CA GLY A 214 -10.41 -11.87 -9.04
C GLY A 214 -9.08 -11.23 -8.65
N LEU A 215 -9.03 -9.88 -8.53
CA LEU A 215 -7.80 -9.13 -8.26
C LEU A 215 -7.32 -9.32 -6.83
N SER A 216 -6.00 -9.22 -6.64
CA SER A 216 -5.40 -9.04 -5.32
C SER A 216 -4.95 -7.60 -5.15
N LEU A 217 -5.10 -7.02 -3.96
CA LEU A 217 -4.78 -5.63 -3.71
C LEU A 217 -3.76 -5.48 -2.58
N ILE A 218 -2.79 -4.58 -2.76
CA ILE A 218 -2.08 -3.94 -1.64
C ILE A 218 -2.65 -2.52 -1.54
N PHE A 219 -3.39 -2.23 -0.47
CA PHE A 219 -4.09 -0.97 -0.30
C PHE A 219 -3.42 -0.14 0.80
N ILE A 220 -2.72 0.91 0.40
CA ILE A 220 -2.04 1.83 1.30
C ILE A 220 -2.96 3.02 1.56
N ALA A 221 -3.23 3.31 2.83
CA ALA A 221 -3.91 4.53 3.24
C ALA A 221 -3.47 4.97 4.63
N HIS A 222 -3.73 6.23 4.95
CA HIS A 222 -3.60 6.77 6.29
C HIS A 222 -4.92 6.72 7.07
N ASP A 223 -6.06 6.61 6.37
CA ASP A 223 -7.38 6.46 6.97
C ASP A 223 -7.65 4.98 7.30
N LEU A 224 -7.65 4.69 8.59
CA LEU A 224 -7.84 3.35 9.13
C LEU A 224 -9.27 2.82 8.94
N ALA A 225 -10.28 3.71 8.89
CA ALA A 225 -11.66 3.30 8.64
C ALA A 225 -11.84 2.80 7.20
N VAL A 226 -11.20 3.48 6.25
CA VAL A 226 -11.17 3.06 4.84
C VAL A 226 -10.47 1.69 4.71
N VAL A 227 -9.31 1.51 5.35
CA VAL A 227 -8.57 0.25 5.31
C VAL A 227 -9.38 -0.88 5.93
N LYS A 228 -10.03 -0.66 7.07
CA LYS A 228 -10.93 -1.65 7.69
C LYS A 228 -12.03 -2.13 6.73
N HIS A 229 -12.57 -1.21 5.92
CA HIS A 229 -13.67 -1.54 5.00
C HIS A 229 -13.24 -2.42 3.82
N ILE A 230 -12.00 -2.28 3.33
CA ILE A 230 -11.56 -2.94 2.10
C ILE A 230 -10.64 -4.14 2.34
N SER A 231 -9.95 -4.22 3.48
CA SER A 231 -8.85 -5.17 3.69
C SER A 231 -9.30 -6.46 4.35
N ASP A 232 -8.70 -7.59 3.95
CA ASP A 232 -8.82 -8.89 4.61
C ASP A 232 -7.79 -9.03 5.74
N ARG A 233 -6.58 -8.50 5.52
CA ARG A 233 -5.48 -8.44 6.50
C ARG A 233 -4.84 -7.06 6.47
N VAL A 234 -4.23 -6.68 7.59
CA VAL A 234 -3.61 -5.37 7.75
C VAL A 234 -2.18 -5.49 8.27
N LEU A 235 -1.25 -4.83 7.59
CA LEU A 235 0.13 -4.61 7.98
C LEU A 235 0.28 -3.19 8.55
N VAL A 236 0.66 -3.09 9.82
CA VAL A 236 0.92 -1.82 10.50
C VAL A 236 2.41 -1.53 10.49
N MET A 237 2.79 -0.36 9.97
CA MET A 237 4.18 0.06 9.83
C MET A 237 4.51 1.29 10.68
N TYR A 238 5.71 1.31 11.28
CA TYR A 238 6.26 2.45 12.01
C TYR A 238 7.76 2.60 11.75
N LEU A 239 8.22 3.78 11.33
CA LEU A 239 9.64 4.08 11.03
C LEU A 239 10.34 2.99 10.21
N GLY A 240 9.68 2.52 9.15
CA GLY A 240 10.19 1.50 8.24
C GLY A 240 10.08 0.06 8.72
N ASN A 241 9.58 -0.18 9.92
CA ASN A 241 9.45 -1.54 10.48
C ASN A 241 7.98 -2.00 10.45
N ALA A 242 7.75 -3.31 10.27
CA ALA A 242 6.49 -3.95 10.55
C ALA A 242 6.30 -4.04 12.07
N MET A 243 5.17 -3.57 12.59
CA MET A 243 4.84 -3.59 14.01
C MET A 243 3.81 -4.68 14.32
N GLU A 244 2.81 -4.83 13.46
CA GLU A 244 1.75 -5.83 13.60
C GLU A 244 1.20 -6.21 12.23
N LEU A 245 0.87 -7.50 12.02
CA LEU A 245 0.22 -8.04 10.83
C LEU A 245 -0.77 -9.10 11.27
N GLY A 246 -2.01 -8.96 10.85
CA GLY A 246 -3.06 -9.92 11.16
C GLY A 246 -4.29 -9.72 10.28
N SER A 247 -5.32 -10.52 10.50
CA SER A 247 -6.65 -10.27 9.93
C SER A 247 -7.21 -8.92 10.42
N ASP A 248 -8.23 -8.41 9.74
CA ASP A 248 -8.94 -7.21 10.19
C ASP A 248 -9.44 -7.37 11.65
N GLU A 249 -10.00 -8.52 12.00
CA GLU A 249 -10.44 -8.83 13.37
C GLU A 249 -9.29 -8.79 14.39
N GLU A 250 -8.11 -9.35 14.05
CA GLU A 250 -6.94 -9.38 14.93
C GLU A 250 -6.36 -7.98 15.16
N VAL A 251 -6.28 -7.17 14.08
CA VAL A 251 -5.66 -5.84 14.16
C VAL A 251 -6.61 -4.78 14.72
N TYR A 252 -7.92 -4.84 14.45
CA TYR A 252 -8.88 -3.83 14.93
C TYR A 252 -9.50 -4.17 16.28
N ASN A 253 -9.82 -5.45 16.54
CA ASN A 253 -10.54 -5.85 17.76
C ASN A 253 -9.65 -6.54 18.79
N ASN A 254 -8.61 -7.26 18.35
CA ASN A 254 -7.69 -8.04 19.20
C ASN A 254 -6.24 -7.53 19.13
N THR A 255 -6.08 -6.22 18.92
CA THR A 255 -4.79 -5.55 18.79
C THR A 255 -3.81 -5.88 19.91
N LYS A 256 -2.58 -6.22 19.58
CA LYS A 256 -1.53 -6.58 20.53
C LYS A 256 -0.47 -5.49 20.70
N HIS A 257 -0.02 -4.88 19.61
CA HIS A 257 1.05 -3.89 19.68
C HIS A 257 0.54 -2.54 20.23
N PRO A 258 1.22 -1.89 21.22
CA PRO A 258 0.77 -0.62 21.79
C PRO A 258 0.58 0.50 20.75
N TYR A 259 1.44 0.59 19.73
CA TYR A 259 1.29 1.54 18.63
C TYR A 259 -0.02 1.32 17.84
N THR A 260 -0.30 0.05 17.49
CA THR A 260 -1.53 -0.29 16.79
C THR A 260 -2.76 0.03 17.62
N LYS A 261 -2.72 -0.24 18.95
CA LYS A 261 -3.80 0.13 19.86
C LYS A 261 -4.10 1.63 19.82
N ALA A 262 -3.06 2.45 19.92
CA ALA A 262 -3.22 3.90 19.86
C ALA A 262 -3.80 4.35 18.51
N LEU A 263 -3.30 3.81 17.38
CA LEU A 263 -3.86 4.09 16.06
C LEU A 263 -5.35 3.70 15.96
N MET A 264 -5.71 2.48 16.41
CA MET A 264 -7.09 1.99 16.32
C MET A 264 -8.02 2.75 17.29
N SER A 265 -7.49 3.23 18.42
CA SER A 265 -8.27 4.08 19.33
C SER A 265 -8.69 5.42 18.71
N ALA A 266 -7.99 5.89 17.70
CA ALA A 266 -8.32 7.12 16.97
C ALA A 266 -9.37 6.92 15.85
N VAL A 267 -9.69 5.68 15.47
CA VAL A 267 -10.70 5.40 14.41
C VAL A 267 -12.09 5.75 14.91
N PRO A 268 -12.85 6.67 14.28
CA PRO A 268 -14.19 7.01 14.69
C PRO A 268 -15.15 5.81 14.67
N ILE A 269 -16.00 5.70 15.68
CA ILE A 269 -17.06 4.69 15.73
C ILE A 269 -18.35 5.32 15.21
N PRO A 270 -19.04 4.70 14.21
CA PRO A 270 -20.26 5.29 13.64
C PRO A 270 -21.44 5.45 14.61
N ASP A 271 -21.36 4.84 15.82
CA ASP A 271 -22.35 5.00 16.86
C ASP A 271 -21.97 6.16 17.81
N PRO A 272 -22.78 7.26 17.87
CA PRO A 272 -22.48 8.41 18.72
C PRO A 272 -22.44 8.11 20.23
N LYS A 273 -23.14 7.05 20.69
CA LYS A 273 -23.12 6.65 22.12
C LYS A 273 -21.83 5.94 22.47
N LEU A 274 -21.35 5.07 21.58
CA LEU A 274 -20.08 4.37 21.75
C LEU A 274 -18.91 5.33 21.58
N GLU A 275 -18.95 6.24 20.61
CA GLU A 275 -17.89 7.22 20.36
C GLU A 275 -17.68 8.16 21.55
N ARG A 276 -18.75 8.64 22.21
CA ARG A 276 -18.65 9.52 23.41
C ARG A 276 -17.97 8.83 24.60
N ASN A 277 -18.09 7.53 24.71
CA ASN A 277 -17.54 6.73 25.82
C ASN A 277 -16.17 6.12 25.49
N LYS A 278 -15.65 6.39 24.28
CA LYS A 278 -14.39 5.83 23.81
C LYS A 278 -13.21 6.53 24.47
N SER A 279 -12.30 5.75 25.01
CA SER A 279 -11.00 6.22 25.49
C SER A 279 -10.02 6.27 24.31
N ILE A 280 -9.54 7.46 23.96
CA ILE A 280 -8.51 7.62 22.93
C ILE A 280 -7.14 7.55 23.60
N GLU A 281 -6.31 6.62 23.18
CA GLU A 281 -4.90 6.53 23.59
C GLU A 281 -4.08 7.52 22.78
N LEU A 282 -3.80 8.71 23.33
CA LEU A 282 -2.96 9.71 22.67
C LEU A 282 -1.50 9.25 22.62
N LEU A 283 -0.91 9.31 21.43
CA LEU A 283 0.52 9.11 21.27
C LEU A 283 1.27 10.39 21.69
N GLU A 284 1.97 10.33 22.80
CA GLU A 284 2.79 11.45 23.26
C GLU A 284 4.11 11.56 22.48
N GLY A 285 4.58 12.80 22.33
CA GLY A 285 5.86 13.12 21.69
C GLY A 285 5.85 13.09 20.16
N ASP A 286 6.89 13.68 19.58
CA ASP A 286 7.07 13.78 18.13
C ASP A 286 7.52 12.46 17.50
N LEU A 287 7.25 12.32 16.20
CA LEU A 287 7.77 11.21 15.42
C LEU A 287 9.32 11.28 15.38
N PRO A 288 10.03 10.26 15.87
CA PRO A 288 11.48 10.27 15.84
C PRO A 288 12.05 10.33 14.42
N SER A 289 13.24 10.94 14.30
CA SER A 289 13.90 11.02 13.00
C SER A 289 14.17 9.63 12.41
N PRO A 290 13.79 9.36 11.17
CA PRO A 290 14.08 8.09 10.51
C PRO A 290 15.58 7.92 10.18
N ILE A 291 16.35 9.01 10.18
CA ILE A 291 17.81 8.99 9.98
C ILE A 291 18.51 8.49 11.25
N ASN A 292 18.05 8.95 12.43
CA ASN A 292 18.59 8.57 13.73
C ASN A 292 17.47 7.96 14.59
N PRO A 293 17.00 6.76 14.28
CA PRO A 293 15.90 6.13 15.00
C PRO A 293 16.34 5.75 16.43
N PRO A 294 15.41 5.64 17.39
CA PRO A 294 15.69 5.12 18.71
C PRO A 294 16.36 3.74 18.67
N SER A 295 17.27 3.48 19.62
CA SER A 295 17.87 2.16 19.83
C SER A 295 16.81 1.15 20.28
N GLY A 296 17.04 -0.14 20.07
CA GLY A 296 16.12 -1.22 20.46
C GLY A 296 14.77 -1.12 19.73
N CYS A 297 13.67 -1.09 20.48
CA CYS A 297 12.34 -0.87 19.93
C CYS A 297 12.18 0.58 19.42
N VAL A 298 11.91 0.73 18.13
CA VAL A 298 11.76 2.06 17.49
C VAL A 298 10.59 2.88 18.02
N PHE A 299 9.58 2.24 18.61
CA PHE A 299 8.42 2.89 19.20
C PHE A 299 8.60 3.24 20.69
N ARG A 300 9.70 2.83 21.35
CA ARG A 300 9.88 2.96 22.81
C ARG A 300 9.74 4.38 23.35
N THR A 301 10.10 5.40 22.59
CA THR A 301 10.04 6.82 23.03
C THR A 301 8.60 7.36 23.12
N ARG A 302 7.63 6.67 22.51
CA ARG A 302 6.22 7.03 22.51
C ARG A 302 5.34 5.94 23.12
N CYS A 303 5.95 4.86 23.64
CA CYS A 303 5.24 3.71 24.19
C CYS A 303 5.06 3.84 25.70
N LEU A 304 3.82 3.92 26.17
CA LEU A 304 3.48 3.97 27.60
C LEU A 304 3.89 2.70 28.38
N LYS A 305 4.17 1.59 27.66
CA LYS A 305 4.60 0.30 28.24
C LYS A 305 6.09 0.05 28.10
N ALA A 306 6.86 1.06 27.64
CA ALA A 306 8.29 0.90 27.45
C ALA A 306 9.04 0.72 28.77
N ASP A 307 10.07 -0.13 28.76
CA ASP A 307 11.04 -0.29 29.84
C ASP A 307 12.47 -0.30 29.31
N GLU A 308 13.44 -0.56 30.18
CA GLU A 308 14.85 -0.62 29.83
C GLU A 308 15.19 -1.68 28.77
N ASN A 309 14.48 -2.81 28.75
CA ASN A 309 14.68 -3.86 27.75
C ASN A 309 14.31 -3.37 26.36
N CYS A 310 13.26 -2.54 26.26
CA CYS A 310 12.87 -1.92 24.99
C CYS A 310 13.94 -0.99 24.41
N ALA A 311 14.83 -0.45 25.23
CA ALA A 311 15.97 0.36 24.77
C ALA A 311 17.17 -0.47 24.31
N LYS A 312 17.33 -1.66 24.91
CA LYS A 312 18.48 -2.56 24.70
C LYS A 312 18.27 -3.55 23.56
N GLN A 313 17.01 -3.99 23.34
CA GLN A 313 16.70 -5.07 22.41
C GLN A 313 15.68 -4.66 21.36
N LYS A 314 15.98 -4.95 20.06
CA LYS A 314 15.01 -4.81 18.97
C LYS A 314 14.03 -5.98 19.07
N PRO A 315 12.70 -5.74 19.10
CA PRO A 315 11.72 -6.81 19.06
C PRO A 315 11.76 -7.50 17.71
N THR A 316 11.66 -8.82 17.72
CA THR A 316 11.49 -9.64 16.52
C THR A 316 10.03 -9.66 16.10
N PHE A 317 9.77 -9.72 14.80
CA PHE A 317 8.43 -9.85 14.26
C PHE A 317 8.02 -11.32 14.31
N THR A 318 7.31 -11.71 15.36
CA THR A 318 7.00 -13.12 15.68
C THR A 318 5.51 -13.41 15.62
N SER A 319 5.18 -14.64 15.24
CA SER A 319 3.81 -15.13 15.23
C SER A 319 3.29 -15.30 16.67
N GLN A 320 2.11 -14.80 16.94
CA GLN A 320 1.34 -15.02 18.18
C GLN A 320 0.38 -16.21 18.03
N ASN A 321 -0.09 -16.42 16.82
CA ASN A 321 -0.81 -17.58 16.32
C ASN A 321 -0.46 -17.71 14.82
N ASN A 322 -1.01 -18.65 14.09
CA ASN A 322 -0.63 -18.92 12.69
C ASN A 322 -0.79 -17.76 11.74
N SER A 323 -1.56 -16.70 12.08
CA SER A 323 -1.88 -15.57 11.21
C SER A 323 -1.51 -14.21 11.78
N HIS A 324 -1.37 -14.06 13.10
CA HIS A 324 -1.12 -12.81 13.80
C HIS A 324 0.35 -12.66 14.20
N PHE A 325 1.03 -11.66 13.65
CA PHE A 325 2.45 -11.36 13.89
C PHE A 325 2.61 -10.02 14.58
N VAL A 326 3.49 -9.94 15.57
CA VAL A 326 3.70 -8.73 16.39
C VAL A 326 5.18 -8.54 16.71
N ALA A 327 5.67 -7.29 16.58
CA ALA A 327 7.03 -6.89 16.95
C ALA A 327 7.05 -6.15 18.30
N CYS A 328 6.78 -6.85 19.41
CA CYS A 328 6.76 -6.25 20.75
C CYS A 328 7.34 -7.21 21.81
N LEU A 329 8.24 -6.68 22.66
CA LEU A 329 8.83 -7.45 23.77
C LEU A 329 7.86 -7.65 24.96
N LYS A 330 6.69 -6.98 24.95
CA LYS A 330 5.69 -7.02 26.05
C LYS A 330 4.45 -7.84 25.71
N VAL A 331 4.39 -8.37 24.49
CA VAL A 331 3.34 -9.29 24.07
C VAL A 331 3.87 -10.71 24.23
N LEU A 332 3.28 -11.43 25.15
CA LEU A 332 3.49 -12.86 25.39
C LEU A 332 2.39 -13.65 24.69
#